data_3028b1fe59e112d67ae5add58c56b45e
#
_entry.id   3028b1fe59e112d67ae5add58c56b45e
#
_cell.length_a   1.000
_cell.length_b   1.000
_cell.length_c   1.000
_cell.angle_alpha   90.00
_cell.angle_beta   90.00
_cell.angle_gamma   90.00
#
_symmetry.space_group_name_H-M   'P 1'
#
loop_
_entity.id
_entity.type
_entity.pdbx_description
1 polymer ?
#
loop_
_entity_poly.entity_id
_entity_poly.type
_entity_poly.pdbx_seq_one_letter_code
_entity_poly.pdbx_strand_id
1 'polypeptide(L)'
;MLGRHRKELLQDIFIGTTAERVIRTGPFPVLMVKKEVDRPYAKALAAIDASKVSAHALKTALSLGLLDHVPFDIVHAYRAVGKGRLLVAGVTQSEIDSYANSERQEAAAELHALLAEHGLDEHGYPLRIEEGRPFDVISGVVNEVMPDLLVIGTHGRSGIAKLLMGSVAEEVLRSLDVDILAVPPIQ
;
A
#
# COMPACT_ATOMS: atom_id res chain seq x y z
N MET A 1 -16.90 1.50 -9.52
CA MET A 1 -16.73 2.72 -8.71
C MET A 1 -17.81 2.75 -7.64
N LEU A 2 -17.44 2.89 -6.37
CA LEU A 2 -18.36 2.97 -5.24
C LEU A 2 -18.22 4.35 -4.59
N GLY A 3 -19.31 5.12 -4.54
CA GLY A 3 -19.34 6.46 -3.95
C GLY A 3 -19.60 6.43 -2.44
N ARG A 4 -19.33 7.54 -1.79
CA ARG A 4 -19.45 7.75 -0.35
C ARG A 4 -20.90 7.77 0.13
N HIS A 5 -21.19 7.14 1.27
CA HIS A 5 -22.42 7.37 2.02
C HIS A 5 -22.30 8.65 2.86
N ARG A 6 -23.42 9.41 2.97
CA ARG A 6 -23.52 10.73 3.64
C ARG A 6 -22.99 10.68 5.08
N LYS A 7 -22.18 11.67 5.46
CA LYS A 7 -21.69 11.86 6.83
C LYS A 7 -22.85 12.10 7.81
N GLU A 8 -22.93 11.27 8.82
CA GLU A 8 -23.38 11.67 10.15
C GLU A 8 -22.27 11.35 11.15
N LEU A 9 -21.76 12.40 11.75
CA LEU A 9 -21.02 12.57 13.00
C LEU A 9 -20.66 11.28 13.78
N LEU A 10 -19.62 10.56 13.37
CA LEU A 10 -18.72 9.77 14.22
C LEU A 10 -17.47 9.47 13.41
N GLN A 11 -16.28 9.64 14.01
CA GLN A 11 -14.96 9.59 13.40
C GLN A 11 -14.51 8.21 12.85
N ASP A 12 -15.43 7.27 12.68
CA ASP A 12 -15.18 6.01 11.98
C ASP A 12 -15.65 6.19 10.54
N ILE A 13 -14.70 6.19 9.59
CA ILE A 13 -15.00 6.11 8.16
C ILE A 13 -15.57 4.71 7.91
N PHE A 14 -16.87 4.57 8.08
CA PHE A 14 -17.55 3.30 7.83
C PHE A 14 -17.47 2.99 6.33
N ILE A 15 -16.69 1.98 5.97
CA ILE A 15 -16.91 1.29 4.70
C ILE A 15 -18.30 0.65 4.82
N GLY A 16 -19.27 1.08 3.99
CA GLY A 16 -20.58 0.44 4.00
C GLY A 16 -20.43 -1.08 3.80
N THR A 17 -21.23 -1.87 4.53
CA THR A 17 -21.15 -3.35 4.50
C THR A 17 -21.17 -3.92 3.08
N THR A 18 -21.86 -3.28 2.15
CA THR A 18 -21.90 -3.66 0.73
C THR A 18 -20.56 -3.40 0.03
N ALA A 19 -19.93 -2.24 0.23
CA ALA A 19 -18.63 -1.91 -0.36
C ALA A 19 -17.54 -2.86 0.16
N GLU A 20 -17.51 -3.08 1.48
CA GLU A 20 -16.59 -4.04 2.10
C GLU A 20 -16.78 -5.45 1.53
N ARG A 21 -18.03 -5.90 1.39
CA ARG A 21 -18.32 -7.22 0.81
C ARG A 21 -17.85 -7.31 -0.63
N VAL A 22 -18.07 -6.30 -1.46
CA VAL A 22 -17.65 -6.28 -2.87
C VAL A 22 -16.12 -6.33 -2.97
N ILE A 23 -15.40 -5.56 -2.15
CA ILE A 23 -13.93 -5.55 -2.14
C ILE A 23 -13.38 -6.90 -1.64
N ARG A 24 -14.03 -7.50 -0.63
CA ARG A 24 -13.59 -8.76 -0.03
C ARG A 24 -13.79 -9.97 -0.92
N THR A 25 -14.92 -10.02 -1.66
CA THR A 25 -15.32 -11.22 -2.41
C THR A 25 -15.31 -11.04 -3.92
N GLY A 26 -15.23 -9.80 -4.41
CA GLY A 26 -15.25 -9.50 -5.83
C GLY A 26 -13.90 -9.81 -6.51
N PRO A 27 -13.93 -10.36 -7.74
CA PRO A 27 -12.72 -10.62 -8.51
C PRO A 27 -12.23 -9.37 -9.29
N PHE A 28 -12.82 -8.21 -9.07
CA PHE A 28 -12.57 -7.01 -9.85
C PHE A 28 -11.89 -5.92 -9.01
N PRO A 29 -11.04 -5.07 -9.62
CA PRO A 29 -10.54 -3.86 -8.98
C PRO A 29 -11.71 -2.95 -8.57
N VAL A 30 -11.63 -2.38 -7.38
CA VAL A 30 -12.66 -1.48 -6.83
C VAL A 30 -12.02 -0.14 -6.50
N LEU A 31 -12.48 0.92 -7.15
CA LEU A 31 -12.12 2.29 -6.78
C LEU A 31 -13.12 2.79 -5.74
N MET A 32 -12.66 2.95 -4.51
CA MET A 32 -13.41 3.55 -3.42
C MET A 32 -13.15 5.05 -3.39
N VAL A 33 -14.15 5.83 -3.78
CA VAL A 33 -14.08 7.29 -3.79
C VAL A 33 -14.58 7.83 -2.45
N LYS A 34 -13.71 8.52 -1.73
CA LYS A 34 -13.97 9.12 -0.41
C LYS A 34 -14.07 10.65 -0.47
N LYS A 35 -13.45 11.26 -1.46
CA LYS A 35 -13.47 12.71 -1.66
C LYS A 35 -14.45 13.11 -2.77
N GLU A 36 -14.92 14.35 -2.75
CA GLU A 36 -15.66 14.90 -3.86
C GLU A 36 -14.73 15.05 -5.07
N VAL A 37 -15.21 14.62 -6.24
CA VAL A 37 -14.44 14.67 -7.49
C VAL A 37 -14.66 16.04 -8.12
N ASP A 38 -13.73 16.95 -7.91
CA ASP A 38 -13.72 18.31 -8.45
C ASP A 38 -12.65 18.51 -9.54
N ARG A 39 -11.64 17.63 -9.58
CA ARG A 39 -10.52 17.67 -10.52
C ARG A 39 -9.94 16.27 -10.77
N PRO A 40 -9.17 16.06 -11.85
CA PRO A 40 -8.39 14.85 -12.02
C PRO A 40 -7.39 14.64 -10.87
N TYR A 41 -7.00 13.40 -10.62
CA TYR A 41 -5.93 13.09 -9.67
C TYR A 41 -4.64 13.81 -10.07
N ALA A 42 -4.00 14.48 -9.11
CA ALA A 42 -2.76 15.21 -9.32
C ALA A 42 -1.56 14.53 -8.68
N LYS A 43 -1.77 13.64 -7.72
CA LYS A 43 -0.73 12.87 -7.03
C LYS A 43 -1.27 11.53 -6.56
N ALA A 44 -0.47 10.48 -6.72
CA ALA A 44 -0.83 9.15 -6.25
C ALA A 44 0.27 8.52 -5.39
N LEU A 45 -0.10 7.47 -4.64
CA LEU A 45 0.80 6.63 -3.86
C LEU A 45 0.47 5.17 -4.13
N ALA A 46 1.47 4.33 -4.36
CA ALA A 46 1.30 2.89 -4.50
C ALA A 46 1.93 2.17 -3.31
N ALA A 47 1.14 1.44 -2.52
CA ALA A 47 1.65 0.63 -1.41
C ALA A 47 1.96 -0.79 -1.90
N ILE A 48 3.24 -1.15 -1.93
CA ILE A 48 3.76 -2.40 -2.48
C ILE A 48 4.47 -3.20 -1.37
N ASP A 49 4.05 -4.45 -1.15
CA ASP A 49 4.62 -5.34 -0.14
C ASP A 49 5.59 -6.40 -0.71
N ALA A 50 6.13 -6.17 -1.91
CA ALA A 50 6.95 -7.10 -2.67
C ALA A 50 6.27 -8.45 -2.96
N SER A 51 4.95 -8.50 -3.05
CA SER A 51 4.17 -9.64 -3.53
C SER A 51 3.71 -9.46 -4.98
N LYS A 52 3.42 -10.58 -5.66
CA LYS A 52 2.82 -10.53 -7.02
C LYS A 52 1.48 -9.83 -7.05
N VAL A 53 0.73 -9.85 -5.94
CA VAL A 53 -0.57 -9.16 -5.83
C VAL A 53 -0.37 -7.65 -5.83
N SER A 54 0.60 -7.14 -5.08
CA SER A 54 0.88 -5.71 -5.06
C SER A 54 1.45 -5.20 -6.39
N ALA A 55 2.30 -5.97 -7.07
CA ALA A 55 2.75 -5.65 -8.43
C ALA A 55 1.57 -5.65 -9.43
N HIS A 56 0.65 -6.62 -9.29
CA HIS A 56 -0.58 -6.64 -10.09
C HIS A 56 -1.45 -5.40 -9.82
N ALA A 57 -1.52 -4.94 -8.59
CA ALA A 57 -2.27 -3.74 -8.24
C ALA A 57 -1.73 -2.49 -8.96
N LEU A 58 -0.41 -2.31 -8.98
CA LEU A 58 0.24 -1.22 -9.71
C LEU A 58 0.00 -1.33 -11.22
N LYS A 59 0.19 -2.53 -11.81
CA LYS A 59 -0.13 -2.76 -13.23
C LYS A 59 -1.57 -2.44 -13.58
N THR A 60 -2.49 -2.80 -12.70
CA THR A 60 -3.92 -2.52 -12.89
C THR A 60 -4.18 -1.03 -12.89
N ALA A 61 -3.61 -0.27 -11.95
CA ALA A 61 -3.75 1.17 -11.89
C ALA A 61 -3.23 1.85 -13.18
N LEU A 62 -2.08 1.40 -13.69
CA LEU A 62 -1.51 1.86 -14.96
C LEU A 62 -2.43 1.50 -16.14
N SER A 63 -2.89 0.26 -16.22
CA SER A 63 -3.74 -0.20 -17.34
C SER A 63 -5.12 0.45 -17.39
N LEU A 64 -5.61 0.93 -16.24
CA LEU A 64 -6.86 1.70 -16.15
C LEU A 64 -6.68 3.18 -16.46
N GLY A 65 -5.46 3.64 -16.75
CA GLY A 65 -5.15 5.04 -17.02
C GLY A 65 -5.24 5.95 -15.78
N LEU A 66 -5.36 5.38 -14.58
CA LEU A 66 -5.49 6.16 -13.34
C LEU A 66 -4.21 6.87 -12.93
N LEU A 67 -3.08 6.42 -13.46
CA LEU A 67 -1.76 6.99 -13.21
C LEU A 67 -1.17 7.71 -14.44
N ASP A 68 -1.94 7.84 -15.52
CA ASP A 68 -1.49 8.54 -16.73
C ASP A 68 -1.25 10.02 -16.42
N HIS A 69 -0.02 10.46 -16.60
CA HIS A 69 0.42 11.83 -16.30
C HIS A 69 0.26 12.24 -14.82
N VAL A 70 0.02 11.29 -13.93
CA VAL A 70 -0.07 11.51 -12.48
C VAL A 70 1.27 11.09 -11.85
N PRO A 71 2.04 12.00 -11.24
CA PRO A 71 3.22 11.63 -10.49
C PRO A 71 2.82 10.76 -9.29
N PHE A 72 3.56 9.67 -9.06
CA PHE A 72 3.32 8.82 -7.91
C PHE A 72 4.61 8.26 -7.32
N ASP A 73 4.59 8.08 -6.01
CA ASP A 73 5.63 7.40 -5.24
C ASP A 73 5.21 5.95 -4.98
N ILE A 74 6.18 5.08 -4.80
CA ILE A 74 5.97 3.72 -4.29
C ILE A 74 6.43 3.70 -2.82
N VAL A 75 5.57 3.22 -1.92
CA VAL A 75 5.92 3.00 -0.51
C VAL A 75 5.99 1.50 -0.21
N HIS A 76 7.08 1.10 0.44
CA HIS A 76 7.29 -0.25 0.97
C HIS A 76 7.67 -0.17 2.45
N ALA A 77 6.96 -0.92 3.28
CA ALA A 77 7.26 -1.05 4.70
C ALA A 77 8.06 -2.33 4.95
N TYR A 78 9.21 -2.22 5.62
CA TYR A 78 10.00 -3.36 6.05
C TYR A 78 10.11 -3.41 7.58
N ARG A 79 10.56 -4.53 8.14
CA ARG A 79 10.73 -4.71 9.59
C ARG A 79 12.10 -5.30 9.88
N ALA A 80 12.95 -4.54 10.57
CA ALA A 80 14.21 -5.01 11.12
C ALA A 80 13.96 -5.88 12.38
N VAL A 81 13.47 -7.11 12.19
CA VAL A 81 12.97 -7.98 13.27
C VAL A 81 14.06 -8.32 14.30
N GLY A 82 15.34 -8.36 13.90
CA GLY A 82 16.49 -8.63 14.77
C GLY A 82 16.87 -7.47 15.68
N LYS A 83 16.45 -6.25 15.40
CA LYS A 83 16.87 -5.02 16.10
C LYS A 83 16.61 -5.09 17.62
N GLY A 84 15.47 -5.60 18.03
CA GLY A 84 15.15 -5.78 19.46
C GLY A 84 16.06 -6.78 20.17
N ARG A 85 16.47 -7.85 19.48
CA ARG A 85 17.41 -8.85 20.06
C ARG A 85 18.82 -8.27 20.20
N LEU A 86 19.25 -7.47 19.24
CA LEU A 86 20.56 -6.78 19.28
C LEU A 86 20.59 -5.79 20.46
N LEU A 87 19.52 -5.02 20.67
CA LEU A 87 19.39 -4.13 21.83
C LEU A 87 19.54 -4.87 23.17
N VAL A 88 18.87 -6.02 23.31
CA VAL A 88 18.96 -6.85 24.53
C VAL A 88 20.34 -7.48 24.69
N ALA A 89 21.00 -7.82 23.59
CA ALA A 89 22.37 -8.38 23.61
C ALA A 89 23.46 -7.35 23.96
N GLY A 90 23.11 -6.06 24.10
CA GLY A 90 24.04 -5.02 24.49
C GLY A 90 25.09 -4.67 23.43
N VAL A 91 24.79 -4.94 22.15
CA VAL A 91 25.67 -4.54 21.04
C VAL A 91 25.66 -3.01 20.87
N THR A 92 26.67 -2.48 20.20
CA THR A 92 26.81 -1.05 19.99
C THR A 92 25.69 -0.48 19.09
N GLN A 93 25.38 0.82 19.24
CA GLN A 93 24.41 1.49 18.38
C GLN A 93 24.82 1.40 16.90
N SER A 94 26.13 1.48 16.60
CA SER A 94 26.67 1.34 15.24
C SER A 94 26.34 -0.02 14.61
N GLU A 95 26.39 -1.10 15.39
CA GLU A 95 26.03 -2.44 14.91
C GLU A 95 24.51 -2.57 14.66
N ILE A 96 23.70 -1.94 15.52
CA ILE A 96 22.25 -1.87 15.34
C ILE A 96 21.90 -1.10 14.06
N ASP A 97 22.53 0.06 13.85
CA ASP A 97 22.31 0.89 12.68
C ASP A 97 22.79 0.20 11.39
N SER A 98 23.93 -0.51 11.46
CA SER A 98 24.44 -1.32 10.36
C SER A 98 23.47 -2.44 9.99
N TYR A 99 22.92 -3.14 10.98
CA TYR A 99 21.90 -4.15 10.77
C TYR A 99 20.61 -3.57 10.15
N ALA A 100 20.11 -2.46 10.68
CA ALA A 100 18.93 -1.80 10.13
C ALA A 100 19.14 -1.35 8.67
N ASN A 101 20.32 -0.83 8.35
CA ASN A 101 20.67 -0.47 6.98
C ASN A 101 20.75 -1.68 6.04
N SER A 102 21.29 -2.82 6.52
CA SER A 102 21.30 -4.07 5.75
C SER A 102 19.87 -4.56 5.43
N GLU A 103 18.98 -4.58 6.41
CA GLU A 103 17.58 -4.96 6.23
C GLU A 103 16.86 -4.03 5.23
N ARG A 104 17.13 -2.72 5.31
CA ARG A 104 16.60 -1.74 4.35
C ARG A 104 17.08 -1.99 2.93
N GLN A 105 18.38 -2.29 2.76
CA GLN A 105 18.96 -2.57 1.44
C GLN A 105 18.39 -3.86 0.85
N GLU A 106 18.18 -4.89 1.67
CA GLU A 106 17.56 -6.15 1.26
C GLU A 106 16.11 -5.93 0.81
N ALA A 107 15.31 -5.19 1.60
CA ALA A 107 13.95 -4.84 1.24
C ALA A 107 13.88 -4.02 -0.06
N ALA A 108 14.81 -3.09 -0.27
CA ALA A 108 14.91 -2.32 -1.51
C ALA A 108 15.24 -3.22 -2.71
N ALA A 109 16.22 -4.12 -2.56
CA ALA A 109 16.61 -5.06 -3.61
C ALA A 109 15.47 -6.00 -3.99
N GLU A 110 14.73 -6.51 -3.00
CA GLU A 110 13.56 -7.36 -3.23
C GLU A 110 12.46 -6.62 -4.00
N LEU A 111 12.19 -5.36 -3.63
CA LEU A 111 11.22 -4.53 -4.33
C LEU A 111 11.65 -4.23 -5.76
N HIS A 112 12.92 -3.85 -5.98
CA HIS A 112 13.45 -3.63 -7.32
C HIS A 112 13.35 -4.88 -8.19
N ALA A 113 13.70 -6.06 -7.66
CA ALA A 113 13.59 -7.32 -8.38
C ALA A 113 12.14 -7.62 -8.78
N LEU A 114 11.17 -7.38 -7.88
CA LEU A 114 9.76 -7.55 -8.19
C LEU A 114 9.30 -6.60 -9.30
N LEU A 115 9.67 -5.32 -9.23
CA LEU A 115 9.28 -4.34 -10.23
C LEU A 115 9.88 -4.71 -11.61
N ALA A 116 11.14 -5.14 -11.66
CA ALA A 116 11.79 -5.60 -12.87
C ALA A 116 11.13 -6.86 -13.46
N GLU A 117 10.85 -7.88 -12.62
CA GLU A 117 10.14 -9.10 -13.04
C GLU A 117 8.79 -8.77 -13.73
N HIS A 118 8.17 -7.67 -13.31
CA HIS A 118 6.87 -7.26 -13.82
C HIS A 118 6.93 -6.15 -14.88
N GLY A 119 8.12 -5.71 -15.33
CA GLY A 119 8.30 -4.64 -16.30
C GLY A 119 7.79 -3.28 -15.78
N LEU A 120 8.00 -3.03 -14.50
CA LEU A 120 7.57 -1.81 -13.80
C LEU A 120 8.75 -0.91 -13.40
N ASP A 121 9.99 -1.32 -13.71
CA ASP A 121 11.22 -0.62 -13.35
C ASP A 121 11.63 0.47 -14.36
N GLU A 122 11.12 0.42 -15.57
CA GLU A 122 11.53 1.32 -16.67
C GLU A 122 11.24 2.81 -16.42
N HIS A 123 10.35 3.11 -15.47
CA HIS A 123 9.85 4.48 -15.24
C HIS A 123 10.57 5.21 -14.10
N GLY A 124 11.47 4.55 -13.36
CA GLY A 124 12.26 5.20 -12.30
C GLY A 124 11.41 5.84 -11.20
N TYR A 125 10.35 5.18 -10.75
CA TYR A 125 9.46 5.71 -9.70
C TYR A 125 10.22 5.96 -8.40
N PRO A 126 9.97 7.08 -7.68
CA PRO A 126 10.52 7.29 -6.36
C PRO A 126 10.09 6.17 -5.39
N LEU A 127 11.07 5.53 -4.76
CA LEU A 127 10.84 4.46 -3.79
C LEU A 127 11.07 4.98 -2.38
N ARG A 128 10.06 4.81 -1.53
CA ARG A 128 10.11 5.05 -0.09
C ARG A 128 10.16 3.71 0.63
N ILE A 129 11.32 3.39 1.19
CA ILE A 129 11.55 2.15 1.93
C ILE A 129 11.68 2.52 3.40
N GLU A 130 10.66 2.22 4.20
CA GLU A 130 10.55 2.70 5.58
C GLU A 130 10.38 1.55 6.58
N GLU A 131 11.06 1.68 7.73
CA GLU A 131 10.95 0.70 8.82
C GLU A 131 9.67 0.94 9.61
N GLY A 132 8.83 -0.09 9.76
CA GLY A 132 7.64 0.00 10.59
C GLY A 132 6.59 -1.06 10.33
N ARG A 133 5.45 -0.92 11.04
CA ARG A 133 4.25 -1.68 10.69
C ARG A 133 3.69 -1.13 9.38
N PRO A 134 3.27 -2.00 8.44
CA PRO A 134 2.83 -1.54 7.11
C PRO A 134 1.76 -0.45 7.14
N PHE A 135 0.74 -0.58 7.98
CA PHE A 135 -0.30 0.44 8.10
C PHE A 135 0.25 1.78 8.62
N ASP A 136 1.10 1.76 9.64
CA ASP A 136 1.65 2.99 10.25
C ASP A 136 2.53 3.74 9.24
N VAL A 137 3.34 3.01 8.47
CA VAL A 137 4.17 3.56 7.38
C VAL A 137 3.30 4.16 6.29
N ILE A 138 2.31 3.41 5.78
CA ILE A 138 1.41 3.89 4.72
C ILE A 138 0.66 5.13 5.19
N SER A 139 0.12 5.11 6.41
CA SER A 139 -0.62 6.24 6.99
C SER A 139 0.28 7.47 7.17
N GLY A 140 1.52 7.27 7.64
CA GLY A 140 2.51 8.33 7.77
C GLY A 140 2.81 9.00 6.42
N VAL A 141 3.10 8.18 5.40
CA VAL A 141 3.38 8.68 4.05
C VAL A 141 2.15 9.35 3.41
N VAL A 142 0.94 8.81 3.60
CA VAL A 142 -0.30 9.45 3.13
C VAL A 142 -0.48 10.83 3.75
N ASN A 143 -0.22 10.99 5.05
CA ASN A 143 -0.32 12.27 5.74
C ASN A 143 0.76 13.27 5.30
N GLU A 144 1.97 12.81 4.97
CA GLU A 144 3.07 13.64 4.47
C GLU A 144 2.83 14.08 3.03
N VAL A 145 2.50 13.12 2.17
CA VAL A 145 2.42 13.28 0.71
C VAL A 145 1.08 13.86 0.27
N MET A 146 0.02 13.61 1.06
CA MET A 146 -1.38 13.95 0.78
C MET A 146 -1.81 13.57 -0.65
N PRO A 147 -1.71 12.28 -1.02
CA PRO A 147 -2.09 11.84 -2.35
C PRO A 147 -3.59 11.95 -2.56
N ASP A 148 -4.00 12.09 -3.81
CA ASP A 148 -5.42 12.03 -4.20
C ASP A 148 -5.88 10.57 -4.34
N LEU A 149 -4.97 9.66 -4.73
CA LEU A 149 -5.22 8.23 -4.95
C LEU A 149 -4.16 7.37 -4.25
N LEU A 150 -4.63 6.37 -3.51
CA LEU A 150 -3.80 5.28 -2.98
C LEU A 150 -4.12 3.98 -3.72
N VAL A 151 -3.09 3.31 -4.25
CA VAL A 151 -3.21 2.00 -4.89
C VAL A 151 -2.72 0.93 -3.92
N ILE A 152 -3.53 -0.12 -3.70
CA ILE A 152 -3.18 -1.22 -2.79
C ILE A 152 -3.73 -2.56 -3.29
N GLY A 153 -2.96 -3.64 -3.10
CA GLY A 153 -3.47 -5.00 -3.23
C GLY A 153 -4.34 -5.39 -2.04
N THR A 154 -5.44 -6.10 -2.26
CA THR A 154 -6.32 -6.56 -1.15
C THR A 154 -5.75 -7.73 -0.37
N HIS A 155 -4.69 -8.39 -0.88
CA HIS A 155 -3.99 -9.50 -0.23
C HIS A 155 -2.49 -9.18 -0.26
N GLY A 156 -1.75 -9.72 0.71
CA GLY A 156 -0.31 -9.53 0.81
C GLY A 156 0.45 -10.87 0.77
N ARG A 157 1.72 -10.83 1.20
CA ARG A 157 2.68 -11.95 1.24
C ARG A 157 2.17 -13.22 1.93
N SER A 158 1.29 -13.11 2.89
CA SER A 158 0.82 -14.26 3.69
C SER A 158 -0.06 -15.25 2.94
N GLY A 159 -0.56 -14.90 1.73
CA GLY A 159 -1.27 -15.81 0.84
C GLY A 159 -2.42 -16.61 1.45
N ILE A 160 -2.85 -16.25 2.66
CA ILE A 160 -3.83 -16.99 3.44
C ILE A 160 -5.19 -16.88 2.76
N ALA A 161 -5.67 -18.01 2.28
CA ALA A 161 -7.00 -18.26 1.74
C ALA A 161 -7.60 -17.17 0.84
N LYS A 162 -7.90 -17.51 -0.40
CA LYS A 162 -8.53 -16.67 -1.46
C LYS A 162 -9.79 -15.88 -1.04
N LEU A 163 -10.23 -15.97 0.21
CA LEU A 163 -11.47 -15.40 0.73
C LEU A 163 -11.27 -14.33 1.81
N LEU A 164 -10.04 -14.07 2.26
CA LEU A 164 -9.80 -13.12 3.35
C LEU A 164 -8.96 -11.94 2.86
N MET A 165 -9.53 -10.75 2.93
CA MET A 165 -8.80 -9.50 2.72
C MET A 165 -7.66 -9.39 3.75
N GLY A 166 -6.48 -8.93 3.32
CA GLY A 166 -5.34 -8.72 4.21
C GLY A 166 -5.62 -7.63 5.26
N SER A 167 -5.09 -7.83 6.46
CA SER A 167 -5.30 -6.90 7.59
C SER A 167 -4.87 -5.47 7.28
N VAL A 168 -3.79 -5.29 6.53
CA VAL A 168 -3.30 -3.96 6.12
C VAL A 168 -4.30 -3.30 5.16
N ALA A 169 -4.80 -4.04 4.16
CA ALA A 169 -5.78 -3.52 3.23
C ALA A 169 -7.10 -3.14 3.95
N GLU A 170 -7.54 -3.98 4.88
CA GLU A 170 -8.73 -3.70 5.70
C GLU A 170 -8.55 -2.42 6.53
N GLU A 171 -7.41 -2.28 7.22
CA GLU A 171 -7.11 -1.13 8.07
C GLU A 171 -6.98 0.16 7.23
N VAL A 172 -6.31 0.11 6.08
CA VAL A 172 -6.19 1.21 5.10
C VAL A 172 -7.55 1.66 4.58
N LEU A 173 -8.36 0.72 4.11
CA LEU A 173 -9.69 1.02 3.58
C LEU A 173 -10.60 1.68 4.62
N ARG A 174 -10.48 1.27 5.88
CA ARG A 174 -11.30 1.76 6.98
C ARG A 174 -10.85 3.12 7.52
N SER A 175 -9.53 3.35 7.59
CA SER A 175 -8.97 4.44 8.41
C SER A 175 -8.47 5.64 7.60
N LEU A 176 -8.06 5.46 6.33
CA LEU A 176 -7.48 6.56 5.56
C LEU A 176 -8.55 7.33 4.76
N ASP A 177 -8.49 8.67 4.82
CA ASP A 177 -9.38 9.57 4.06
C ASP A 177 -8.77 9.99 2.72
N VAL A 178 -8.53 9.01 1.86
CA VAL A 178 -7.99 9.15 0.50
C VAL A 178 -8.78 8.23 -0.42
N ASP A 179 -8.90 8.55 -1.71
CA ASP A 179 -9.47 7.62 -2.67
C ASP A 179 -8.57 6.39 -2.82
N ILE A 180 -9.15 5.20 -2.85
CA ILE A 180 -8.38 3.96 -2.81
C ILE A 180 -8.76 3.05 -3.97
N LEU A 181 -7.78 2.67 -4.79
CA LEU A 181 -7.90 1.55 -5.72
C LEU A 181 -7.47 0.27 -5.00
N ALA A 182 -8.43 -0.56 -4.65
CA ALA A 182 -8.23 -1.88 -4.06
C ALA A 182 -8.26 -2.96 -5.14
N VAL A 183 -7.17 -3.70 -5.31
CA VAL A 183 -7.02 -4.69 -6.39
C VAL A 183 -6.89 -6.09 -5.81
N PRO A 184 -7.80 -7.03 -6.18
CA PRO A 184 -7.73 -8.42 -5.74
C PRO A 184 -6.57 -9.18 -6.44
N PRO A 185 -6.18 -10.35 -5.92
CA PRO A 185 -5.21 -11.22 -6.61
C PRO A 185 -5.77 -11.72 -7.95
N ILE A 186 -4.88 -12.04 -8.88
CA ILE A 186 -5.24 -12.71 -10.14
C ILE A 186 -5.80 -14.08 -9.80
N GLN A 187 -6.94 -14.42 -10.39
CA GLN A 187 -7.56 -15.74 -10.28
C GLN A 187 -6.90 -16.75 -11.19
#